data_4ee373d3d102a17a9f3127d70e337488
#
_entry.id   4ee373d3d102a17a9f3127d70e337488
#
_cell.length_a   1.000
_cell.length_b   1.000
_cell.length_c   1.000
_cell.angle_alpha   90.00
_cell.angle_beta   90.00
_cell.angle_gamma   90.00
#
_symmetry.space_group_name_H-M   'P 1'
#
loop_
_entity.id
_entity.type
_entity.pdbx_description
1 polymer ?
#
loop_
_entity_poly.entity_id
_entity_poly.type
_entity_poly.pdbx_seq_one_letter_code
_entity_poly.pdbx_strand_id
1 'polypeptide(L)'
;MNQQTGLEQDHALLAELAELAAQMERITAATTYRFGASQAYDALVERRIAELREARLPGVQTLREFMDRRLAPALRTVASVRERQESLSTRISRAANLLRTRVDVALEQQNRDLLQSMNRRAQLQLRLQETVEGLSVVVLSYYLVGLVSYVVKALHKLGLPLNPELATG
;
A
#
# COMPACT_ATOMS: atom_id res chain seq x y z
N MET A 1 4.79 -18.30 6.97
CA MET A 1 5.37 -17.66 8.18
C MET A 1 6.28 -16.48 7.85
N ASN A 2 7.19 -16.56 6.88
CA ASN A 2 8.12 -15.44 6.55
C ASN A 2 7.47 -14.16 5.96
N GLN A 3 6.37 -14.26 5.21
CA GLN A 3 5.73 -13.08 4.59
C GLN A 3 4.96 -12.20 5.58
N GLN A 4 4.32 -12.78 6.58
CA GLN A 4 3.62 -12.00 7.63
C GLN A 4 4.60 -11.21 8.48
N THR A 5 5.74 -11.81 8.84
CA THR A 5 6.80 -11.13 9.61
C THR A 5 7.39 -9.94 8.81
N GLY A 6 7.51 -10.06 7.48
CA GLY A 6 7.96 -8.98 6.60
C GLY A 6 6.97 -7.80 6.55
N LEU A 7 5.68 -8.07 6.44
CA LEU A 7 4.64 -7.04 6.44
C LEU A 7 4.55 -6.29 7.78
N GLU A 8 4.66 -6.99 8.90
CA GLU A 8 4.69 -6.37 10.23
C GLU A 8 5.91 -5.45 10.40
N GLN A 9 7.07 -5.86 9.88
CA GLN A 9 8.27 -5.02 9.87
C GLN A 9 8.11 -3.79 8.97
N ASP A 10 7.50 -3.93 7.79
CA ASP A 10 7.25 -2.81 6.88
C ASP A 10 6.25 -1.81 7.49
N HIS A 11 5.23 -2.27 8.21
CA HIS A 11 4.31 -1.41 8.96
C HIS A 11 5.00 -0.66 10.11
N ALA A 12 5.87 -1.32 10.86
CA ALA A 12 6.65 -0.69 11.92
C ALA A 12 7.59 0.40 11.37
N LEU A 13 8.26 0.12 10.24
CA LEU A 13 9.10 1.10 9.53
C LEU A 13 8.29 2.29 9.00
N LEU A 14 7.08 2.08 8.50
CA LEU A 14 6.18 3.16 8.08
C LEU A 14 5.81 4.08 9.25
N ALA A 15 5.51 3.51 10.42
CA ALA A 15 5.21 4.28 11.62
C ALA A 15 6.41 5.11 12.07
N GLU A 16 7.62 4.54 12.03
CA GLU A 16 8.87 5.25 12.36
C GLU A 16 9.16 6.38 11.36
N LEU A 17 8.99 6.13 10.06
CA LEU A 17 9.15 7.18 9.04
C LEU A 17 8.13 8.30 9.17
N ALA A 18 6.89 7.99 9.57
CA ALA A 18 5.85 8.99 9.83
C ALA A 18 6.22 9.87 11.04
N GLU A 19 6.76 9.28 12.10
CA GLU A 19 7.24 10.04 13.27
C GLU A 19 8.43 10.94 12.89
N LEU A 20 9.40 10.43 12.13
CA LEU A 20 10.51 11.23 11.61
C LEU A 20 10.04 12.39 10.72
N ALA A 21 9.05 12.15 9.85
CA ALA A 21 8.46 13.19 9.02
C ALA A 21 7.80 14.28 9.88
N ALA A 22 7.05 13.91 10.92
CA ALA A 22 6.44 14.84 11.85
C ALA A 22 7.48 15.65 12.65
N GLN A 23 8.60 15.04 13.04
CA GLN A 23 9.70 15.73 13.70
C GLN A 23 10.37 16.74 12.76
N MET A 24 10.64 16.33 11.51
CA MET A 24 11.21 17.23 10.50
C MET A 24 10.30 18.42 10.21
N GLU A 25 9.01 18.20 10.10
CA GLU A 25 8.03 19.28 9.89
C GLU A 25 8.03 20.26 11.04
N ARG A 26 8.04 19.79 12.29
CA ARG A 26 8.15 20.66 13.49
C ARG A 26 9.43 21.52 13.48
N ILE A 27 10.57 20.90 13.15
CA ILE A 27 11.85 21.63 13.08
C ILE A 27 11.83 22.66 11.96
N THR A 28 11.34 22.27 10.77
CA THR A 28 11.23 23.14 9.61
C THR A 28 10.32 24.34 9.90
N ALA A 29 9.15 24.10 10.46
CA ALA A 29 8.22 25.16 10.84
C ALA A 29 8.83 26.15 11.85
N ALA A 30 9.57 25.65 12.84
CA ALA A 30 10.22 26.47 13.85
C ALA A 30 11.40 27.29 13.31
N THR A 31 12.05 26.84 12.24
CA THR A 31 13.29 27.46 11.72
C THR A 31 13.09 28.29 10.46
N THR A 32 12.08 28.00 9.63
CA THR A 32 11.85 28.65 8.33
C THR A 32 11.80 30.16 8.43
N TYR A 33 11.01 30.70 9.36
CA TYR A 33 10.89 32.13 9.55
C TYR A 33 12.24 32.78 9.94
N ARG A 34 12.98 32.14 10.85
CA ARG A 34 14.28 32.63 11.34
C ARG A 34 15.33 32.60 10.24
N PHE A 35 15.35 31.56 9.42
CA PHE A 35 16.28 31.47 8.29
C PHE A 35 15.95 32.49 7.20
N GLY A 36 14.67 32.71 6.91
CA GLY A 36 14.23 33.74 5.97
C GLY A 36 14.57 35.14 6.48
N ALA A 37 14.35 35.43 7.77
CA ALA A 37 14.73 36.67 8.39
C ALA A 37 16.24 36.90 8.34
N SER A 38 17.08 35.89 8.59
CA SER A 38 18.54 36.00 8.51
C SER A 38 19.01 36.44 7.12
N GLN A 39 18.40 35.89 6.05
CA GLN A 39 18.69 36.29 4.67
C GLN A 39 18.26 37.74 4.38
N ALA A 40 17.09 38.15 4.88
CA ALA A 40 16.60 39.52 4.71
C ALA A 40 17.49 40.54 5.43
N TYR A 41 17.96 40.19 6.64
CA TYR A 41 18.91 41.03 7.39
C TYR A 41 20.26 41.13 6.70
N ASP A 42 20.75 40.02 6.14
CA ASP A 42 22.00 40.03 5.35
C ASP A 42 21.92 41.03 4.18
N ALA A 43 20.86 40.91 3.37
CA ALA A 43 20.62 41.83 2.26
C ALA A 43 20.52 43.30 2.72
N LEU A 44 19.96 43.52 3.91
CA LEU A 44 19.87 44.87 4.50
C LEU A 44 21.26 45.37 4.91
N VAL A 45 22.05 44.53 5.57
CA VAL A 45 23.44 44.88 6.02
C VAL A 45 24.30 45.20 4.79
N GLU A 46 24.27 44.34 3.76
CA GLU A 46 25.00 44.57 2.52
C GLU A 46 24.64 45.93 1.87
N ARG A 47 23.33 46.24 1.79
CA ARG A 47 22.86 47.52 1.27
C ARG A 47 23.38 48.71 2.09
N ARG A 48 23.32 48.62 3.44
CA ARG A 48 23.79 49.68 4.32
C ARG A 48 25.28 49.91 4.22
N ILE A 49 26.09 48.85 4.13
CA ILE A 49 27.54 48.97 3.92
C ILE A 49 27.83 49.61 2.57
N ALA A 50 27.08 49.28 1.52
CA ALA A 50 27.26 49.96 0.22
C ALA A 50 26.92 51.46 0.26
N GLU A 51 25.87 51.85 1.00
CA GLU A 51 25.46 53.23 1.17
C GLU A 51 26.53 54.07 1.92
N LEU A 52 27.31 53.45 2.84
CA LEU A 52 28.36 54.14 3.60
C LEU A 52 29.54 54.62 2.73
N ARG A 53 29.73 54.03 1.52
CA ARG A 53 30.83 54.39 0.58
C ARG A 53 32.20 54.42 1.28
N GLU A 54 32.52 53.35 2.04
CA GLU A 54 33.74 53.26 2.82
C GLU A 54 35.00 53.54 2.00
N ALA A 55 35.87 54.38 2.52
CA ALA A 55 37.22 54.62 1.98
C ALA A 55 38.21 53.76 2.78
N ARG A 56 39.04 52.99 2.06
CA ARG A 56 40.06 52.15 2.70
C ARG A 56 41.23 52.98 3.21
N LEU A 57 41.52 52.87 4.51
CA LEU A 57 42.69 53.42 5.12
C LEU A 57 43.79 52.35 5.24
N PRO A 58 45.07 52.69 4.97
CA PRO A 58 46.16 51.74 5.15
C PRO A 58 46.24 51.24 6.60
N GLY A 59 46.34 49.93 6.79
CA GLY A 59 46.44 49.29 8.10
C GLY A 59 45.14 49.15 8.90
N VAL A 60 43.98 49.62 8.38
CA VAL A 60 42.67 49.51 9.06
C VAL A 60 41.73 48.68 8.20
N GLN A 61 41.05 47.75 8.84
CA GLN A 61 40.03 46.92 8.17
C GLN A 61 38.74 47.72 7.97
N THR A 62 38.13 47.60 6.78
CA THR A 62 36.82 48.19 6.50
C THR A 62 35.69 47.39 7.20
N LEU A 63 34.54 48.03 7.41
CA LEU A 63 33.37 47.35 7.96
C LEU A 63 32.91 46.20 7.03
N ARG A 64 32.96 46.40 5.71
CA ARG A 64 32.72 45.38 4.73
C ARG A 64 33.60 44.15 4.94
N GLU A 65 34.93 44.36 5.00
CA GLU A 65 35.87 43.26 5.23
C GLU A 65 35.65 42.54 6.56
N PHE A 66 35.24 43.30 7.59
CA PHE A 66 34.90 42.70 8.88
C PHE A 66 33.65 41.84 8.82
N MET A 67 32.58 42.32 8.19
CA MET A 67 31.31 41.56 8.02
C MET A 67 31.52 40.32 7.13
N ASP A 68 32.22 40.43 6.02
CA ASP A 68 32.53 39.31 5.14
C ASP A 68 33.28 38.19 5.86
N ARG A 69 34.17 38.55 6.79
CA ARG A 69 34.92 37.53 7.56
C ARG A 69 34.08 36.89 8.68
N ARG A 70 33.13 37.61 9.25
CA ARG A 70 32.38 37.17 10.43
C ARG A 70 30.95 36.72 10.12
N LEU A 71 30.22 37.48 9.32
CA LEU A 71 28.81 37.21 9.02
C LEU A 71 28.64 36.22 7.88
N ALA A 72 29.41 36.38 6.80
CA ALA A 72 29.25 35.52 5.64
C ALA A 72 29.44 33.99 5.90
N PRO A 73 30.39 33.55 6.78
CA PRO A 73 30.44 32.12 7.13
C PRO A 73 29.24 31.64 7.92
N ALA A 74 28.68 32.45 8.81
CA ALA A 74 27.49 32.11 9.59
C ALA A 74 26.26 31.96 8.69
N LEU A 75 26.07 32.86 7.73
CA LEU A 75 24.97 32.81 6.77
C LEU A 75 25.09 31.62 5.83
N ARG A 76 26.31 31.28 5.38
CA ARG A 76 26.54 30.03 4.61
C ARG A 76 26.15 28.80 5.41
N THR A 77 26.42 28.78 6.71
CA THR A 77 26.00 27.68 7.59
C THR A 77 24.49 27.60 7.67
N VAL A 78 23.78 28.73 7.84
CA VAL A 78 22.30 28.78 7.84
C VAL A 78 21.73 28.26 6.52
N ALA A 79 22.27 28.70 5.38
CA ALA A 79 21.86 28.23 4.06
C ALA A 79 22.07 26.72 3.89
N SER A 80 23.24 26.22 4.29
CA SER A 80 23.55 24.78 4.24
C SER A 80 22.63 23.94 5.12
N VAL A 81 22.28 24.41 6.32
CA VAL A 81 21.34 23.71 7.21
C VAL A 81 19.95 23.67 6.60
N ARG A 82 19.46 24.78 6.04
CA ARG A 82 18.19 24.84 5.32
C ARG A 82 18.12 23.82 4.16
N GLU A 83 19.13 23.81 3.31
CA GLU A 83 19.22 22.89 2.18
C GLU A 83 19.21 21.42 2.64
N ARG A 84 19.92 21.13 3.74
CA ARG A 84 19.91 19.79 4.35
C ARG A 84 18.53 19.40 4.89
N GLN A 85 17.80 20.32 5.51
CA GLN A 85 16.44 20.08 5.98
C GLN A 85 15.50 19.76 4.81
N GLU A 86 15.53 20.55 3.73
CA GLU A 86 14.73 20.34 2.53
C GLU A 86 15.05 18.99 1.87
N SER A 87 16.36 18.67 1.74
CA SER A 87 16.83 17.39 1.22
C SER A 87 16.36 16.22 2.08
N LEU A 88 16.46 16.32 3.40
CA LEU A 88 16.06 15.26 4.32
C LEU A 88 14.55 15.02 4.29
N SER A 89 13.74 16.09 4.31
CA SER A 89 12.28 16.01 4.17
C SER A 89 11.87 15.29 2.88
N THR A 90 12.50 15.64 1.76
CA THR A 90 12.25 15.00 0.47
C THR A 90 12.63 13.51 0.50
N ARG A 91 13.74 13.15 1.14
CA ARG A 91 14.18 11.75 1.25
C ARG A 91 13.23 10.92 2.12
N ILE A 92 12.79 11.46 3.24
CA ILE A 92 11.81 10.81 4.13
C ILE A 92 10.50 10.56 3.36
N SER A 93 9.98 11.57 2.66
CA SER A 93 8.76 11.45 1.88
C SER A 93 8.86 10.38 0.77
N ARG A 94 9.98 10.34 0.07
CA ARG A 94 10.23 9.30 -0.95
C ARG A 94 10.30 7.90 -0.34
N ALA A 95 11.01 7.75 0.78
CA ALA A 95 11.12 6.46 1.47
C ALA A 95 9.75 5.98 1.97
N ALA A 96 8.95 6.86 2.57
CA ALA A 96 7.61 6.55 3.03
C ALA A 96 6.68 6.13 1.87
N ASN A 97 6.72 6.83 0.72
CA ASN A 97 5.92 6.49 -0.44
C ASN A 97 6.32 5.14 -1.05
N LEU A 98 7.62 4.85 -1.16
CA LEU A 98 8.10 3.55 -1.64
C LEU A 98 7.67 2.41 -0.73
N LEU A 99 7.77 2.61 0.58
CA LEU A 99 7.37 1.59 1.55
C LEU A 99 5.86 1.37 1.56
N ARG A 100 5.06 2.45 1.45
CA ARG A 100 3.59 2.35 1.30
C ARG A 100 3.22 1.55 0.06
N THR A 101 3.82 1.85 -1.09
CA THR A 101 3.58 1.09 -2.32
C THR A 101 3.94 -0.39 -2.16
N ARG A 102 5.03 -0.70 -1.46
CA ARG A 102 5.43 -2.09 -1.18
C ARG A 102 4.39 -2.82 -0.33
N VAL A 103 3.88 -2.18 0.71
CA VAL A 103 2.82 -2.73 1.58
C VAL A 103 1.53 -2.93 0.79
N ASP A 104 1.12 -1.97 -0.03
CA ASP A 104 -0.09 -2.06 -0.86
C ASP A 104 0.00 -3.24 -1.85
N VAL A 105 1.14 -3.40 -2.52
CA VAL A 105 1.38 -4.54 -3.44
C VAL A 105 1.35 -5.87 -2.70
N ALA A 106 1.93 -5.96 -1.50
CA ALA A 106 1.91 -7.17 -0.70
C ALA A 106 0.50 -7.55 -0.23
N LEU A 107 -0.31 -6.58 0.17
CA LEU A 107 -1.72 -6.78 0.53
C LEU A 107 -2.56 -7.21 -0.68
N GLU A 108 -2.33 -6.61 -1.85
CA GLU A 108 -3.02 -7.00 -3.08
C GLU A 108 -2.68 -8.44 -3.47
N GLN A 109 -1.43 -8.84 -3.32
CA GLN A 109 -0.99 -10.21 -3.59
C GLN A 109 -1.65 -11.21 -2.63
N GLN A 110 -1.70 -10.89 -1.34
CA GLN A 110 -2.40 -11.70 -0.34
C GLN A 110 -3.89 -11.83 -0.63
N ASN A 111 -4.55 -10.75 -1.05
CA ASN A 111 -5.96 -10.78 -1.45
C ASN A 111 -6.20 -11.66 -2.68
N ARG A 112 -5.31 -11.60 -3.68
CA ARG A 112 -5.38 -12.47 -4.87
C ARG A 112 -5.25 -13.94 -4.49
N ASP A 113 -4.29 -14.29 -3.63
CA ASP A 113 -4.08 -15.66 -3.16
C ASP A 113 -5.30 -16.20 -2.40
N LEU A 114 -5.91 -15.35 -1.54
CA LEU A 114 -7.15 -15.68 -0.84
C LEU A 114 -8.30 -15.93 -1.81
N LEU A 115 -8.53 -15.05 -2.78
CA LEU A 115 -9.58 -15.21 -3.79
C LEU A 115 -9.37 -16.45 -4.63
N GLN A 116 -8.13 -16.75 -5.01
CA GLN A 116 -7.80 -17.96 -5.75
C GLN A 116 -8.07 -19.24 -4.93
N SER A 117 -7.74 -19.21 -3.64
CA SER A 117 -8.03 -20.34 -2.74
C SER A 117 -9.53 -20.55 -2.53
N MET A 118 -10.31 -19.47 -2.41
CA MET A 118 -11.77 -19.51 -2.32
C MET A 118 -12.40 -20.06 -3.60
N ASN A 119 -11.93 -19.63 -4.77
CA ASN A 119 -12.42 -20.12 -6.06
C ASN A 119 -12.14 -21.62 -6.24
N ARG A 120 -10.98 -22.09 -5.82
CA ARG A 120 -10.63 -23.52 -5.81
C ARG A 120 -11.56 -24.35 -4.92
N ARG A 121 -11.89 -23.85 -3.73
CA ARG A 121 -12.85 -24.50 -2.82
C ARG A 121 -14.25 -24.53 -3.40
N ALA A 122 -14.70 -23.44 -4.01
CA ALA A 122 -16.00 -23.38 -4.68
C ALA A 122 -16.09 -24.37 -5.84
N GLN A 123 -15.07 -24.50 -6.66
CA GLN A 123 -15.02 -25.50 -7.75
C GLN A 123 -15.05 -26.95 -7.24
N LEU A 124 -14.36 -27.24 -6.14
CA LEU A 124 -14.42 -28.56 -5.52
C LEU A 124 -15.82 -28.85 -4.96
N GLN A 125 -16.47 -27.86 -4.38
CA GLN A 125 -17.84 -27.99 -3.87
C GLN A 125 -18.85 -28.24 -4.98
N LEU A 126 -18.75 -27.55 -6.11
CA LEU A 126 -19.59 -27.79 -7.29
C LEU A 126 -19.39 -29.19 -7.86
N ARG A 127 -18.15 -29.68 -7.97
CA ARG A 127 -17.87 -31.04 -8.43
C ARG A 127 -18.44 -32.13 -7.51
N LEU A 128 -18.37 -31.91 -6.19
CA LEU A 128 -18.98 -32.80 -5.21
C LEU A 128 -20.51 -32.83 -5.35
N GLN A 129 -21.12 -31.67 -5.57
CA GLN A 129 -22.57 -31.54 -5.76
C GLN A 129 -23.04 -32.25 -7.05
N GLU A 130 -22.30 -32.08 -8.14
CA GLU A 130 -22.56 -32.76 -9.44
C GLU A 130 -22.45 -34.28 -9.33
N THR A 131 -21.47 -34.79 -8.55
CA THR A 131 -21.31 -36.20 -8.28
C THR A 131 -22.47 -36.80 -7.47
N VAL A 132 -22.94 -36.06 -6.44
CA VAL A 132 -24.07 -36.47 -5.60
C VAL A 132 -25.39 -36.42 -6.39
N GLU A 133 -25.58 -35.43 -7.25
CA GLU A 133 -26.75 -35.27 -8.11
C GLU A 133 -26.79 -36.40 -9.13
N GLY A 134 -25.67 -36.76 -9.77
CA GLY A 134 -25.58 -37.92 -10.67
C GLY A 134 -25.92 -39.23 -9.98
N LEU A 135 -25.50 -39.46 -8.75
CA LEU A 135 -25.83 -40.66 -7.98
C LEU A 135 -27.33 -40.70 -7.64
N SER A 136 -27.91 -39.56 -7.30
CA SER A 136 -29.36 -39.48 -7.03
C SER A 136 -30.22 -39.87 -8.24
N VAL A 137 -29.84 -39.50 -9.45
CA VAL A 137 -30.53 -39.83 -10.69
C VAL A 137 -30.49 -41.35 -10.93
N VAL A 138 -29.36 -42.00 -10.71
CA VAL A 138 -29.22 -43.46 -10.85
C VAL A 138 -30.12 -44.20 -9.86
N VAL A 139 -30.12 -43.77 -8.59
CA VAL A 139 -30.95 -44.38 -7.55
C VAL A 139 -32.45 -44.20 -7.85
N LEU A 140 -32.86 -43.00 -8.26
CA LEU A 140 -34.24 -42.71 -8.62
C LEU A 140 -34.71 -43.54 -9.81
N SER A 141 -33.85 -43.66 -10.84
CA SER A 141 -34.15 -44.52 -12.03
C SER A 141 -34.31 -45.97 -11.67
N TYR A 142 -33.48 -46.51 -10.78
CA TYR A 142 -33.61 -47.87 -10.28
C TYR A 142 -34.95 -48.11 -9.55
N TYR A 143 -35.31 -47.17 -8.64
CA TYR A 143 -36.62 -47.29 -7.96
C TYR A 143 -37.79 -47.15 -8.90
N LEU A 144 -37.72 -46.29 -9.91
CA LEU A 144 -38.76 -46.08 -10.90
C LEU A 144 -39.00 -47.35 -11.73
N VAL A 145 -37.93 -47.98 -12.22
CA VAL A 145 -38.00 -49.24 -12.93
C VAL A 145 -38.57 -50.36 -12.03
N GLY A 146 -38.19 -50.44 -10.77
CA GLY A 146 -38.76 -51.38 -9.80
C GLY A 146 -40.26 -51.17 -9.60
N LEU A 147 -40.68 -49.92 -9.44
CA LEU A 147 -42.08 -49.57 -9.24
C LEU A 147 -42.95 -49.90 -10.46
N VAL A 148 -42.44 -49.59 -11.67
CA VAL A 148 -43.09 -49.96 -12.92
C VAL A 148 -43.23 -51.49 -13.02
N SER A 149 -42.20 -52.27 -12.69
CA SER A 149 -42.24 -53.73 -12.67
C SER A 149 -43.30 -54.27 -11.68
N TYR A 150 -43.42 -53.65 -10.51
CA TYR A 150 -44.45 -54.02 -9.52
C TYR A 150 -45.85 -53.72 -10.01
N VAL A 151 -46.08 -52.55 -10.65
CA VAL A 151 -47.36 -52.17 -11.23
C VAL A 151 -47.77 -53.17 -12.36
N VAL A 152 -46.84 -53.46 -13.26
CA VAL A 152 -47.12 -54.45 -14.36
C VAL A 152 -47.45 -55.82 -13.80
N LYS A 153 -46.74 -56.33 -12.80
CA LYS A 153 -47.06 -57.56 -12.11
C LYS A 153 -48.42 -57.55 -11.41
N ALA A 154 -48.81 -56.47 -10.82
CA ALA A 154 -50.13 -56.29 -10.16
C ALA A 154 -51.28 -56.27 -11.17
N LEU A 155 -51.13 -55.60 -12.33
CA LEU A 155 -52.10 -55.58 -13.41
C LEU A 155 -52.24 -56.94 -14.07
N HIS A 156 -51.13 -57.68 -14.21
CA HIS A 156 -51.16 -59.06 -14.76
C HIS A 156 -51.94 -60.01 -13.84
N LYS A 157 -51.87 -59.86 -12.53
CA LYS A 157 -52.63 -60.58 -11.51
C LYS A 157 -54.12 -60.26 -11.52
N LEU A 158 -54.52 -59.11 -11.99
CA LEU A 158 -55.90 -58.61 -12.11
C LEU A 158 -56.58 -58.97 -13.41
N GLY A 159 -55.89 -59.82 -14.30
CA GLY A 159 -56.55 -60.41 -15.49
C GLY A 159 -56.66 -59.43 -16.68
N LEU A 160 -55.94 -58.32 -16.71
CA LEU A 160 -55.85 -57.48 -17.90
C LEU A 160 -54.71 -57.98 -18.79
N PRO A 161 -54.94 -58.35 -20.06
CA PRO A 161 -53.88 -58.81 -20.99
C PRO A 161 -53.08 -57.60 -21.47
N LEU A 162 -52.05 -57.26 -20.76
CA LEU A 162 -51.05 -56.26 -21.22
C LEU A 162 -49.90 -57.01 -21.85
N ASN A 163 -49.71 -56.85 -23.18
CA ASN A 163 -48.56 -57.38 -23.91
C ASN A 163 -47.22 -56.84 -23.29
N PRO A 164 -46.34 -57.77 -22.88
CA PRO A 164 -45.10 -57.32 -22.19
C PRO A 164 -44.05 -56.65 -23.12
N GLU A 165 -44.29 -56.62 -24.42
CA GLU A 165 -43.35 -56.11 -25.43
C GLU A 165 -43.32 -54.57 -25.49
N LEU A 166 -44.30 -53.85 -24.90
CA LEU A 166 -44.37 -52.39 -24.92
C LEU A 166 -43.61 -51.69 -23.71
N ALA A 167 -43.10 -52.47 -22.76
CA ALA A 167 -42.45 -51.95 -21.57
C ALA A 167 -40.89 -51.93 -21.66
N THR A 168 -40.32 -52.36 -22.80
CA THR A 168 -38.84 -52.41 -22.98
C THR A 168 -38.35 -51.65 -24.21
N GLY A 169 -39.09 -50.64 -24.67
CA GLY A 169 -38.64 -49.73 -25.73
C GLY A 169 -38.01 -48.43 -25.14
#